data_22e8f566a9dff6937908e74dad095fb5
#
_entry.id   22e8f566a9dff6937908e74dad095fb5
#
_cell.length_a   1.000
_cell.length_b   1.000
_cell.length_c   1.000
_cell.angle_alpha   90.00
_cell.angle_beta   90.00
_cell.angle_gamma   90.00
#
_symmetry.space_group_name_H-M   'P 1'
#
loop_
_entity.id
_entity.type
_entity.pdbx_description
1 polymer ?
#
loop_
_entity_poly.entity_id
_entity_poly.type
_entity_poly.pdbx_seq_one_letter_code
_entity_poly.pdbx_strand_id
1 'polypeptide(L)'
;MDVFSQTRFDSAMKAILPLLVLASASMFLPCAPAQAAATPSVIALWPGPAPGETNVIGEEKDMTKESENLIAGKRLIRLGNVSQPTLTVYRPSKERDTGAAVVVFPGGGYHILALDLEGTEVCEWLNSIGVTGVLLKYRVPKRAGVEKHTAALQDAQRAVGLVRQRAREFGIDPNKIGVLGFSAGGHLAAALSASAAQRTYPGLDEADKASCRPDFAVLIYPAYLTLKEQDDRVNPETAVSSNTPPTFIAMTQDDPVRVETALFYSAALKKAGVPFELHVYPKGGHGYGLRRTDNPVTAWPDRATDWMRGQGLLKP
;
A
#
# COMPACT_ATOMS: atom_id res chain seq x y z
N MET A 1 69.10 -8.83 60.24
CA MET A 1 70.37 -8.10 59.99
C MET A 1 69.94 -7.00 59.08
N ASP A 2 69.56 -5.92 59.68
CA ASP A 2 70.42 -4.71 59.90
C ASP A 2 70.49 -3.93 58.57
N VAL A 3 70.32 -2.66 58.47
CA VAL A 3 70.18 -1.53 59.41
C VAL A 3 70.09 -0.27 58.51
N PHE A 4 69.24 0.69 58.90
CA PHE A 4 69.42 2.14 58.82
C PHE A 4 69.94 2.79 57.50
N SER A 5 69.45 3.98 57.07
CA SER A 5 69.37 5.29 57.73
C SER A 5 68.84 6.29 56.72
N GLN A 6 67.82 7.06 57.09
CA GLN A 6 67.83 8.51 57.37
C GLN A 6 68.70 9.37 56.39
N THR A 7 68.24 10.38 55.78
CA THR A 7 67.70 11.67 56.13
C THR A 7 67.93 12.68 55.00
N ARG A 8 67.10 13.55 54.71
CA ARG A 8 66.96 15.01 54.87
C ARG A 8 66.45 15.74 53.65
N PHE A 9 65.41 16.49 53.91
CA PHE A 9 65.10 17.88 53.53
C PHE A 9 65.82 18.50 52.31
N ASP A 10 65.04 19.03 51.36
CA ASP A 10 64.75 20.48 51.32
C ASP A 10 63.78 20.85 50.22
N SER A 11 62.80 21.64 50.58
CA SER A 11 62.44 22.95 50.11
C SER A 11 61.88 23.09 48.71
N ALA A 12 60.55 23.31 48.66
CA ALA A 12 59.83 24.38 48.03
C ALA A 12 60.15 24.79 46.57
N MET A 13 59.16 24.53 45.70
CA MET A 13 58.68 25.63 44.86
C MET A 13 57.24 25.34 44.39
N LYS A 14 56.25 26.13 44.88
CA LYS A 14 54.90 26.14 44.45
C LYS A 14 54.85 26.75 43.05
N ALA A 15 54.62 25.97 42.00
CA ALA A 15 54.19 26.45 40.71
C ALA A 15 52.66 26.40 40.65
N ILE A 16 52.03 27.54 40.67
CA ILE A 16 50.60 27.72 40.45
C ILE A 16 50.37 27.59 38.93
N LEU A 17 49.73 26.48 38.53
CA LEU A 17 49.29 26.31 37.14
C LEU A 17 47.86 26.85 37.02
N PRO A 18 47.56 27.80 36.14
CA PRO A 18 46.20 28.26 35.95
C PRO A 18 45.36 27.21 35.25
N LEU A 19 44.30 26.80 35.89
CA LEU A 19 43.26 25.90 35.35
C LEU A 19 42.51 26.62 34.22
N LEU A 20 42.83 26.30 32.98
CA LEU A 20 42.06 26.76 31.81
C LEU A 20 40.76 25.99 31.76
N VAL A 21 39.66 26.60 32.22
CA VAL A 21 38.31 26.09 32.04
C VAL A 21 37.92 26.30 30.56
N LEU A 22 38.04 25.28 29.75
CA LEU A 22 37.42 25.27 28.42
C LEU A 22 35.89 25.16 28.61
N ALA A 23 35.19 26.25 28.48
CA ALA A 23 33.72 26.28 28.32
C ALA A 23 33.37 25.74 26.93
N SER A 24 32.99 24.46 26.86
CA SER A 24 32.39 23.89 25.65
C SER A 24 30.98 24.46 25.46
N ALA A 25 30.86 25.49 24.61
CA ALA A 25 29.56 25.98 24.15
C ALA A 25 28.92 24.90 23.26
N SER A 26 28.03 24.08 23.84
CA SER A 26 27.14 23.20 23.07
C SER A 26 26.20 24.06 22.25
N MET A 27 26.49 24.21 20.95
CA MET A 27 25.53 24.77 19.99
C MET A 27 24.33 23.84 19.88
N PHE A 28 23.25 24.16 20.59
CA PHE A 28 21.93 23.61 20.30
C PHE A 28 21.50 24.14 18.93
N LEU A 29 21.69 23.34 17.88
CA LEU A 29 21.02 23.58 16.60
C LEU A 29 19.52 23.41 16.84
N PRO A 30 18.70 24.42 16.54
CA PRO A 30 17.26 24.25 16.63
C PRO A 30 16.84 23.15 15.65
N CYS A 31 16.24 22.09 16.16
CA CYS A 31 15.57 21.08 15.35
C CYS A 31 14.46 21.79 14.57
N ALA A 32 14.60 21.89 13.25
CA ALA A 32 13.54 22.45 12.41
C ALA A 32 12.26 21.64 12.65
N PRO A 33 11.10 22.26 12.83
CA PRO A 33 9.85 21.53 13.02
C PRO A 33 9.63 20.62 11.80
N ALA A 34 9.37 19.36 12.05
CA ALA A 34 9.00 18.41 11.01
C ALA A 34 7.79 18.99 10.25
N GLN A 35 7.95 19.22 8.96
CA GLN A 35 6.90 19.79 8.13
C GLN A 35 5.72 18.83 8.15
N ALA A 36 4.55 19.29 8.58
CA ALA A 36 3.34 18.50 8.66
C ALA A 36 3.02 17.89 7.27
N ALA A 37 2.57 16.63 7.24
CA ALA A 37 2.12 15.99 6.02
C ALA A 37 1.03 16.86 5.36
N ALA A 38 1.10 17.00 4.04
CA ALA A 38 0.12 17.79 3.30
C ALA A 38 -1.28 17.19 3.48
N THR A 39 -2.30 18.03 3.64
CA THR A 39 -3.69 17.57 3.71
C THR A 39 -4.02 16.76 2.45
N PRO A 40 -4.61 15.56 2.57
CA PRO A 40 -4.98 14.75 1.41
C PRO A 40 -5.91 15.49 0.45
N SER A 41 -5.64 15.42 -0.85
CA SER A 41 -6.50 16.04 -1.87
C SER A 41 -7.44 15.00 -2.48
N VAL A 42 -8.73 15.33 -2.57
CA VAL A 42 -9.76 14.48 -3.18
C VAL A 42 -10.06 14.95 -4.59
N ILE A 43 -10.07 14.01 -5.53
CA ILE A 43 -10.25 14.25 -6.96
C ILE A 43 -11.38 13.36 -7.46
N ALA A 44 -12.34 13.93 -8.19
CA ALA A 44 -13.34 13.14 -8.91
C ALA A 44 -12.63 12.26 -9.95
N LEU A 45 -12.97 10.96 -9.99
CA LEU A 45 -12.31 10.04 -10.92
C LEU A 45 -12.74 10.27 -12.37
N TRP A 46 -13.99 10.58 -12.59
CA TRP A 46 -14.60 10.79 -13.90
C TRP A 46 -14.98 12.25 -14.11
N PRO A 47 -14.85 12.80 -15.32
CA PRO A 47 -15.24 14.18 -15.62
C PRO A 47 -16.75 14.40 -15.61
N GLY A 48 -17.52 13.32 -15.57
CA GLY A 48 -18.99 13.28 -15.53
C GLY A 48 -19.46 11.95 -14.92
N PRO A 49 -20.64 11.44 -15.27
CA PRO A 49 -21.11 10.14 -14.83
C PRO A 49 -20.11 9.03 -15.21
N ALA A 50 -19.87 8.09 -14.30
CA ALA A 50 -18.99 6.95 -14.59
C ALA A 50 -19.59 6.06 -15.70
N PRO A 51 -18.77 5.44 -16.57
CA PRO A 51 -19.27 4.58 -17.63
C PRO A 51 -20.17 3.47 -17.12
N GLY A 52 -21.35 3.29 -17.74
CA GLY A 52 -22.33 2.28 -17.37
C GLY A 52 -23.06 2.53 -16.06
N GLU A 53 -22.87 3.69 -15.43
CA GLU A 53 -23.63 4.06 -14.23
C GLU A 53 -25.00 4.59 -14.61
N THR A 54 -26.03 3.76 -14.41
CA THR A 54 -27.42 4.09 -14.76
C THR A 54 -28.37 3.96 -13.56
N ASN A 55 -27.89 3.42 -12.45
CA ASN A 55 -28.74 3.07 -11.32
C ASN A 55 -28.50 3.98 -10.12
N VAL A 56 -29.59 4.41 -9.50
CA VAL A 56 -29.55 5.00 -8.15
C VAL A 56 -29.39 3.84 -7.16
N ILE A 57 -28.21 3.70 -6.59
CA ILE A 57 -27.88 2.63 -5.63
C ILE A 57 -28.08 3.04 -4.16
N GLY A 58 -28.72 4.18 -3.94
CA GLY A 58 -28.90 4.77 -2.61
C GLY A 58 -27.75 5.67 -2.18
N GLU A 59 -27.86 6.23 -0.99
CA GLU A 59 -26.88 7.12 -0.39
C GLU A 59 -25.60 6.38 -0.01
N GLU A 60 -24.44 6.98 -0.32
CA GLU A 60 -23.13 6.51 0.16
C GLU A 60 -23.07 6.63 1.68
N LYS A 61 -22.82 5.52 2.38
CA LYS A 61 -22.80 5.51 3.85
C LYS A 61 -21.94 4.39 4.42
N ASP A 62 -21.56 4.55 5.68
CA ASP A 62 -20.96 3.47 6.47
C ASP A 62 -22.03 2.41 6.81
N MET A 63 -21.81 1.20 6.32
CA MET A 63 -22.67 0.03 6.48
C MET A 63 -22.27 -0.86 7.68
N THR A 64 -21.26 -0.44 8.46
CA THR A 64 -20.75 -1.22 9.60
C THR A 64 -21.80 -1.31 10.70
N LYS A 65 -22.11 -2.53 11.12
CA LYS A 65 -23.06 -2.78 12.21
C LYS A 65 -22.37 -2.58 13.56
N GLU A 66 -23.11 -2.11 14.56
CA GLU A 66 -22.59 -1.97 15.94
C GLU A 66 -22.14 -3.30 16.55
N SER A 67 -22.77 -4.42 16.15
CA SER A 67 -22.47 -5.77 16.62
C SER A 67 -21.25 -6.41 15.93
N GLU A 68 -20.60 -5.73 14.98
CA GLU A 68 -19.43 -6.30 14.30
C GLU A 68 -18.20 -6.33 15.19
N ASN A 69 -17.39 -7.39 15.02
CA ASN A 69 -16.15 -7.54 15.77
C ASN A 69 -15.15 -6.43 15.44
N LEU A 70 -14.46 -5.98 16.46
CA LEU A 70 -13.33 -5.07 16.30
C LEU A 70 -12.14 -5.81 15.67
N ILE A 71 -11.40 -5.14 14.81
CA ILE A 71 -10.15 -5.65 14.26
C ILE A 71 -8.99 -4.99 15.01
N ALA A 72 -8.20 -5.79 15.71
CA ALA A 72 -7.16 -5.29 16.63
C ALA A 72 -7.68 -4.18 17.57
N GLY A 73 -8.88 -4.37 18.15
CA GLY A 73 -9.49 -3.44 19.09
C GLY A 73 -10.09 -2.16 18.48
N LYS A 74 -10.11 -2.02 17.14
CA LYS A 74 -10.64 -0.85 16.45
C LYS A 74 -11.82 -1.21 15.56
N ARG A 75 -12.81 -0.31 15.49
CA ARG A 75 -13.92 -0.39 14.53
C ARG A 75 -13.38 -0.31 13.09
N LEU A 76 -14.10 -0.91 12.17
CA LEU A 76 -13.86 -0.86 10.73
C LEU A 76 -14.94 0.01 10.07
N ILE A 77 -14.60 0.81 9.06
CA ILE A 77 -15.55 1.53 8.20
C ILE A 77 -15.82 0.68 6.95
N ARG A 78 -17.08 0.27 6.78
CA ARG A 78 -17.57 -0.47 5.61
C ARG A 78 -18.39 0.46 4.72
N LEU A 79 -17.70 1.23 3.87
CA LEU A 79 -18.36 2.19 2.99
C LEU A 79 -19.11 1.46 1.87
N GLY A 80 -20.43 1.70 1.79
CA GLY A 80 -21.29 1.15 0.73
C GLY A 80 -21.89 2.22 -0.16
N ASN A 81 -22.55 1.78 -1.23
CA ASN A 81 -23.27 2.61 -2.18
C ASN A 81 -22.44 3.70 -2.86
N VAL A 82 -21.21 3.39 -3.20
CA VAL A 82 -20.35 4.29 -3.96
C VAL A 82 -20.77 4.31 -5.43
N SER A 83 -21.36 5.41 -5.89
CA SER A 83 -21.72 5.70 -7.29
C SER A 83 -20.81 6.75 -7.92
N GLN A 84 -20.16 7.57 -7.08
CA GLN A 84 -19.23 8.62 -7.49
C GLN A 84 -17.82 8.28 -6.98
N PRO A 85 -17.02 7.54 -7.78
CA PRO A 85 -15.70 7.16 -7.37
C PRO A 85 -14.74 8.36 -7.35
N THR A 86 -13.80 8.32 -6.40
CA THR A 86 -12.83 9.39 -6.19
C THR A 86 -11.43 8.81 -5.95
N LEU A 87 -10.41 9.63 -6.22
CA LEU A 87 -9.05 9.43 -5.76
C LEU A 87 -8.77 10.38 -4.59
N THR A 88 -8.17 9.85 -3.52
CA THR A 88 -7.60 10.68 -2.44
C THR A 88 -6.09 10.50 -2.44
N VAL A 89 -5.35 11.59 -2.66
CA VAL A 89 -3.88 11.57 -2.77
C VAL A 89 -3.25 11.94 -1.44
N TYR A 90 -2.49 11.01 -0.87
CA TYR A 90 -1.71 11.15 0.36
C TYR A 90 -0.23 11.27 -0.02
N ARG A 91 0.38 12.42 0.24
CA ARG A 91 1.78 12.65 -0.13
C ARG A 91 2.69 12.56 1.09
N PRO A 92 3.83 11.86 0.99
CA PRO A 92 4.84 11.87 2.04
C PRO A 92 5.44 13.27 2.20
N SER A 93 6.19 13.52 3.28
CA SER A 93 6.97 14.74 3.38
C SER A 93 8.02 14.78 2.25
N LYS A 94 8.35 15.98 1.79
CA LYS A 94 9.27 16.18 0.65
C LYS A 94 10.64 15.52 0.85
N GLU A 95 11.11 15.47 2.09
CA GLU A 95 12.41 14.88 2.46
C GLU A 95 12.40 13.35 2.27
N ARG A 96 11.26 12.71 2.49
CA ARG A 96 11.09 11.24 2.36
C ARG A 96 10.67 10.82 0.97
N ASP A 97 10.07 11.71 0.19
CA ASP A 97 9.46 11.37 -1.10
C ASP A 97 10.44 10.64 -2.03
N THR A 98 10.05 9.45 -2.47
CA THR A 98 10.83 8.58 -3.35
C THR A 98 10.45 8.73 -4.82
N GLY A 99 9.38 9.47 -5.10
CA GLY A 99 8.73 9.56 -6.40
C GLY A 99 7.90 8.33 -6.76
N ALA A 100 7.89 7.27 -5.93
CA ALA A 100 7.02 6.12 -6.16
C ALA A 100 5.59 6.41 -5.67
N ALA A 101 4.60 5.79 -6.32
CA ALA A 101 3.21 5.86 -5.93
C ALA A 101 2.54 4.48 -5.95
N VAL A 102 1.53 4.31 -5.09
CA VAL A 102 0.71 3.11 -5.04
C VAL A 102 -0.77 3.51 -5.04
N VAL A 103 -1.52 3.01 -6.03
CA VAL A 103 -2.98 3.12 -6.02
C VAL A 103 -3.54 1.97 -5.19
N VAL A 104 -4.26 2.31 -4.12
CA VAL A 104 -4.75 1.38 -3.10
C VAL A 104 -6.20 1.02 -3.38
N PHE A 105 -6.47 -0.29 -3.42
CA PHE A 105 -7.80 -0.87 -3.65
C PHE A 105 -8.27 -1.61 -2.39
N PRO A 106 -9.11 -1.00 -1.55
CA PRO A 106 -9.71 -1.69 -0.41
C PRO A 106 -10.50 -2.93 -0.82
N GLY A 107 -10.58 -3.95 0.04
CA GLY A 107 -11.45 -5.09 -0.15
C GLY A 107 -12.89 -4.80 0.28
N GLY A 108 -13.70 -5.87 0.32
CA GLY A 108 -15.11 -5.83 0.69
C GLY A 108 -16.03 -6.59 -0.27
N GLY A 109 -15.47 -7.60 -0.98
CA GLY A 109 -16.23 -8.54 -1.81
C GLY A 109 -16.95 -7.91 -3.00
N TYR A 110 -16.61 -6.68 -3.40
CA TYR A 110 -17.35 -5.85 -4.36
C TYR A 110 -18.74 -5.44 -3.87
N HIS A 111 -18.99 -5.48 -2.56
CA HIS A 111 -20.24 -5.02 -1.94
C HIS A 111 -20.05 -3.72 -1.17
N ILE A 112 -18.94 -3.59 -0.47
CA ILE A 112 -18.52 -2.42 0.31
C ILE A 112 -17.02 -2.19 0.11
N LEU A 113 -16.49 -1.11 0.71
CA LEU A 113 -15.06 -0.86 0.85
C LEU A 113 -14.68 -0.84 2.33
N ALA A 114 -13.69 -1.64 2.73
CA ALA A 114 -13.06 -1.58 4.06
C ALA A 114 -12.15 -0.33 4.12
N LEU A 115 -12.77 0.86 4.17
CA LEU A 115 -12.17 2.12 3.73
C LEU A 115 -11.01 2.59 4.60
N ASP A 116 -11.10 2.42 5.92
CA ASP A 116 -10.04 2.80 6.86
C ASP A 116 -8.93 1.75 6.91
N LEU A 117 -9.27 0.51 7.26
CA LEU A 117 -8.33 -0.60 7.46
C LEU A 117 -7.45 -0.91 6.24
N GLU A 118 -8.06 -0.92 5.06
CA GLU A 118 -7.45 -1.33 3.79
C GLU A 118 -7.26 -0.16 2.82
N GLY A 119 -7.51 1.06 3.28
CA GLY A 119 -7.43 2.29 2.49
C GLY A 119 -6.62 3.38 3.17
N THR A 120 -7.22 4.16 4.09
CA THR A 120 -6.55 5.33 4.67
C THR A 120 -5.34 4.94 5.51
N GLU A 121 -5.43 3.92 6.36
CA GLU A 121 -4.30 3.41 7.16
C GLU A 121 -3.15 2.93 6.25
N VAL A 122 -3.48 2.35 5.09
CA VAL A 122 -2.48 1.91 4.10
C VAL A 122 -1.76 3.09 3.44
N CYS A 123 -2.50 4.14 3.08
CA CYS A 123 -1.90 5.36 2.52
C CYS A 123 -0.99 6.06 3.52
N GLU A 124 -1.35 6.08 4.81
CA GLU A 124 -0.51 6.62 5.88
C GLU A 124 0.79 5.81 6.05
N TRP A 125 0.68 4.46 6.02
CA TRP A 125 1.87 3.60 6.03
C TRP A 125 2.77 3.85 4.81
N LEU A 126 2.22 3.92 3.60
CA LEU A 126 2.98 4.23 2.39
C LEU A 126 3.72 5.56 2.53
N ASN A 127 3.07 6.60 3.07
CA ASN A 127 3.74 7.88 3.34
C ASN A 127 4.87 7.75 4.35
N SER A 128 4.75 6.88 5.35
CA SER A 128 5.80 6.67 6.35
C SER A 128 7.09 6.10 5.74
N ILE A 129 6.99 5.36 4.63
CA ILE A 129 8.11 4.79 3.87
C ILE A 129 8.48 5.62 2.63
N GLY A 130 7.91 6.82 2.47
CA GLY A 130 8.25 7.77 1.40
C GLY A 130 7.51 7.54 0.07
N VAL A 131 6.46 6.76 0.06
CA VAL A 131 5.64 6.45 -1.13
C VAL A 131 4.35 7.26 -1.11
N THR A 132 3.96 7.85 -2.24
CA THR A 132 2.65 8.49 -2.38
C THR A 132 1.55 7.42 -2.40
N GLY A 133 0.64 7.46 -1.42
CA GLY A 133 -0.56 6.63 -1.39
C GLY A 133 -1.69 7.32 -2.16
N VAL A 134 -2.36 6.58 -3.05
CA VAL A 134 -3.53 7.09 -3.77
C VAL A 134 -4.70 6.15 -3.51
N LEU A 135 -5.59 6.52 -2.60
CA LEU A 135 -6.76 5.72 -2.26
C LEU A 135 -7.81 5.83 -3.37
N LEU A 136 -8.15 4.72 -3.99
CA LEU A 136 -9.28 4.63 -4.89
C LEU A 136 -10.55 4.20 -4.15
N LYS A 137 -11.49 5.12 -3.99
CA LYS A 137 -12.86 4.83 -3.60
C LYS A 137 -13.62 4.40 -4.86
N TYR A 138 -13.57 3.12 -5.21
CA TYR A 138 -14.18 2.59 -6.42
C TYR A 138 -15.65 2.21 -6.22
N ARG A 139 -16.39 2.06 -7.31
CA ARG A 139 -17.82 1.78 -7.33
C ARG A 139 -18.17 0.44 -6.68
N VAL A 140 -19.03 0.49 -5.66
CA VAL A 140 -19.70 -0.64 -4.98
C VAL A 140 -21.13 -0.28 -4.66
N PRO A 141 -22.06 -1.26 -4.53
CA PRO A 141 -21.91 -2.69 -4.80
C PRO A 141 -21.71 -2.99 -6.29
N LYS A 142 -21.35 -4.24 -6.59
CA LYS A 142 -21.31 -4.74 -7.98
C LYS A 142 -22.58 -4.38 -8.75
N ARG A 143 -22.47 -4.07 -10.02
CA ARG A 143 -23.63 -3.69 -10.87
C ARG A 143 -24.31 -4.95 -11.43
N ALA A 144 -25.65 -4.90 -11.53
CA ALA A 144 -26.43 -5.99 -12.11
C ALA A 144 -26.15 -6.13 -13.61
N GLY A 145 -26.23 -7.35 -14.14
CA GLY A 145 -26.11 -7.64 -15.57
C GLY A 145 -24.70 -7.62 -16.14
N VAL A 146 -23.68 -7.39 -15.29
CA VAL A 146 -22.26 -7.43 -15.68
C VAL A 146 -21.45 -8.23 -14.64
N GLU A 147 -20.22 -8.62 -15.00
CA GLU A 147 -19.32 -9.28 -14.06
C GLU A 147 -19.09 -8.41 -12.82
N LYS A 148 -18.92 -9.07 -11.66
CA LYS A 148 -18.85 -8.40 -10.34
C LYS A 148 -17.80 -7.29 -10.24
N HIS A 149 -16.73 -7.39 -11.00
CA HIS A 149 -15.60 -6.47 -10.97
C HIS A 149 -15.65 -5.39 -12.07
N THR A 150 -16.59 -5.47 -13.02
CA THR A 150 -16.60 -4.60 -14.23
C THR A 150 -16.51 -3.11 -13.90
N ALA A 151 -17.42 -2.59 -13.08
CA ALA A 151 -17.41 -1.17 -12.71
C ALA A 151 -16.14 -0.78 -11.95
N ALA A 152 -15.70 -1.60 -11.00
CA ALA A 152 -14.47 -1.39 -10.24
C ALA A 152 -13.22 -1.43 -11.14
N LEU A 153 -13.18 -2.33 -12.15
CA LEU A 153 -12.08 -2.43 -13.09
C LEU A 153 -11.95 -1.18 -13.97
N GLN A 154 -13.08 -0.65 -14.46
CA GLN A 154 -13.10 0.62 -15.17
C GLN A 154 -12.54 1.75 -14.32
N ASP A 155 -12.95 1.82 -13.04
CA ASP A 155 -12.43 2.80 -12.10
C ASP A 155 -10.93 2.62 -11.83
N ALA A 156 -10.46 1.39 -11.69
CA ALA A 156 -9.03 1.10 -11.48
C ALA A 156 -8.18 1.45 -12.70
N GLN A 157 -8.64 1.11 -13.92
CA GLN A 157 -7.97 1.49 -15.17
C GLN A 157 -7.89 3.02 -15.31
N ARG A 158 -8.98 3.72 -15.00
CA ARG A 158 -9.04 5.19 -15.03
C ARG A 158 -8.10 5.78 -13.97
N ALA A 159 -8.10 5.25 -12.76
CA ALA A 159 -7.28 5.71 -11.64
C ALA A 159 -5.79 5.69 -11.97
N VAL A 160 -5.26 4.55 -12.44
CA VAL A 160 -3.84 4.44 -12.78
C VAL A 160 -3.47 5.34 -13.97
N GLY A 161 -4.34 5.43 -14.99
CA GLY A 161 -4.14 6.35 -16.12
C GLY A 161 -4.10 7.82 -15.67
N LEU A 162 -5.03 8.24 -14.81
CA LEU A 162 -5.11 9.60 -14.29
C LEU A 162 -3.89 9.96 -13.41
N VAL A 163 -3.48 9.05 -12.52
CA VAL A 163 -2.27 9.24 -11.70
C VAL A 163 -1.04 9.36 -12.58
N ARG A 164 -0.89 8.54 -13.61
CA ARG A 164 0.23 8.60 -14.55
C ARG A 164 0.22 9.87 -15.38
N GLN A 165 -0.93 10.28 -15.88
CA GLN A 165 -1.08 11.53 -16.63
C GLN A 165 -0.75 12.76 -15.78
N ARG A 166 -1.11 12.75 -14.47
CA ARG A 166 -0.84 13.84 -13.53
C ARG A 166 0.41 13.61 -12.67
N ALA A 167 1.28 12.68 -13.05
CA ALA A 167 2.43 12.29 -12.24
C ALA A 167 3.31 13.49 -11.85
N ARG A 168 3.59 14.40 -12.79
CA ARG A 168 4.38 15.62 -12.53
C ARG A 168 3.74 16.52 -11.47
N GLU A 169 2.42 16.67 -11.48
CA GLU A 169 1.68 17.49 -10.51
C GLU A 169 1.78 16.90 -9.10
N PHE A 170 1.76 15.58 -9.02
CA PHE A 170 1.86 14.86 -7.75
C PHE A 170 3.29 14.61 -7.27
N GLY A 171 4.31 14.96 -8.06
CA GLY A 171 5.71 14.67 -7.75
C GLY A 171 6.07 13.19 -7.94
N ILE A 172 5.33 12.46 -8.76
CA ILE A 172 5.47 11.02 -9.00
C ILE A 172 6.31 10.76 -10.25
N ASP A 173 7.17 9.75 -10.20
CA ASP A 173 7.79 9.17 -11.40
C ASP A 173 6.74 8.32 -12.14
N PRO A 174 6.37 8.63 -13.40
CA PRO A 174 5.35 7.90 -14.14
C PRO A 174 5.70 6.42 -14.41
N ASN A 175 6.95 6.00 -14.16
CA ASN A 175 7.42 4.62 -14.28
C ASN A 175 7.52 3.89 -12.94
N LYS A 176 7.03 4.51 -11.84
CA LYS A 176 7.03 3.93 -10.49
C LYS A 176 5.63 3.97 -9.86
N ILE A 177 4.62 3.61 -10.63
CA ILE A 177 3.22 3.59 -10.18
C ILE A 177 2.75 2.15 -10.05
N GLY A 178 2.63 1.68 -8.82
CA GLY A 178 2.11 0.35 -8.50
C GLY A 178 0.66 0.37 -8.04
N VAL A 179 0.15 -0.83 -7.78
CA VAL A 179 -1.16 -1.06 -7.16
C VAL A 179 -1.02 -1.93 -5.92
N LEU A 180 -1.86 -1.69 -4.93
CA LEU A 180 -1.96 -2.53 -3.74
C LEU A 180 -3.42 -2.83 -3.48
N GLY A 181 -3.77 -4.10 -3.37
CA GLY A 181 -5.16 -4.50 -3.14
C GLY A 181 -5.32 -5.60 -2.10
N PHE A 182 -6.43 -5.53 -1.40
CA PHE A 182 -6.82 -6.45 -0.34
C PHE A 182 -8.03 -7.28 -0.76
N SER A 183 -8.02 -8.60 -0.52
CA SER A 183 -9.20 -9.43 -0.78
C SER A 183 -9.75 -9.25 -2.21
N ALA A 184 -10.98 -8.76 -2.36
CA ALA A 184 -11.53 -8.39 -3.66
C ALA A 184 -10.75 -7.25 -4.35
N GLY A 185 -10.13 -6.33 -3.59
CA GLY A 185 -9.20 -5.33 -4.13
C GLY A 185 -7.90 -5.96 -4.64
N GLY A 186 -7.45 -7.07 -4.04
CA GLY A 186 -6.34 -7.88 -4.55
C GLY A 186 -6.68 -8.55 -5.89
N HIS A 187 -7.90 -9.07 -6.01
CA HIS A 187 -8.43 -9.52 -7.30
C HIS A 187 -8.48 -8.38 -8.32
N LEU A 188 -8.96 -7.20 -7.92
CA LEU A 188 -9.02 -6.01 -8.80
C LEU A 188 -7.64 -5.62 -9.32
N ALA A 189 -6.60 -5.66 -8.46
CA ALA A 189 -5.22 -5.39 -8.85
C ALA A 189 -4.69 -6.41 -9.87
N ALA A 190 -5.01 -7.70 -9.68
CA ALA A 190 -4.65 -8.76 -10.62
C ALA A 190 -5.42 -8.63 -11.96
N ALA A 191 -6.73 -8.35 -11.91
CA ALA A 191 -7.57 -8.14 -13.09
C ALA A 191 -7.12 -6.91 -13.90
N LEU A 192 -6.76 -5.82 -13.22
CA LEU A 192 -6.15 -4.65 -13.87
C LEU A 192 -4.83 -5.02 -14.56
N SER A 193 -3.98 -5.79 -13.90
CA SER A 193 -2.69 -6.23 -14.47
C SER A 193 -2.88 -7.10 -15.71
N ALA A 194 -3.93 -7.93 -15.73
CA ALA A 194 -4.27 -8.79 -16.87
C ALA A 194 -4.88 -8.01 -18.05
N SER A 195 -5.67 -6.96 -17.78
CA SER A 195 -6.43 -6.20 -18.77
C SER A 195 -5.82 -4.85 -19.15
N ALA A 196 -4.59 -4.56 -18.71
CA ALA A 196 -3.97 -3.25 -18.87
C ALA A 196 -3.68 -2.85 -20.33
N ALA A 197 -3.64 -3.82 -21.25
CA ALA A 197 -3.44 -3.56 -22.68
C ALA A 197 -4.67 -2.93 -23.34
N GLN A 198 -5.87 -3.15 -22.80
CA GLN A 198 -7.12 -2.65 -23.38
C GLN A 198 -8.07 -2.18 -22.26
N ARG A 199 -8.53 -0.92 -22.39
CA ARG A 199 -9.54 -0.39 -21.47
C ARG A 199 -10.90 -1.07 -21.70
N THR A 200 -11.64 -1.27 -20.61
CA THR A 200 -12.97 -1.88 -20.62
C THR A 200 -14.10 -0.84 -20.77
N TYR A 201 -13.73 0.38 -21.15
CA TYR A 201 -14.62 1.50 -21.47
C TYR A 201 -14.04 2.36 -22.58
N PRO A 202 -14.85 3.13 -23.33
CA PRO A 202 -14.37 4.08 -24.31
C PRO A 202 -13.55 5.19 -23.67
N GLY A 203 -12.39 5.54 -24.23
CA GLY A 203 -11.58 6.65 -23.74
C GLY A 203 -12.32 7.99 -23.80
N LEU A 204 -12.19 8.81 -22.75
CA LEU A 204 -12.92 10.07 -22.59
C LEU A 204 -12.04 11.30 -22.77
N ASP A 205 -10.80 11.26 -22.31
CA ASP A 205 -9.88 12.39 -22.28
C ASP A 205 -8.40 11.96 -22.29
N GLU A 206 -7.49 12.92 -22.05
CA GLU A 206 -6.03 12.68 -22.07
C GLU A 206 -5.56 11.65 -21.04
N ALA A 207 -6.25 11.50 -19.91
CA ALA A 207 -5.88 10.51 -18.90
C ALA A 207 -6.06 9.08 -19.44
N ASP A 208 -6.97 8.88 -20.38
CA ASP A 208 -7.22 7.56 -20.97
C ASP A 208 -6.23 7.21 -22.09
N LYS A 209 -5.43 8.17 -22.55
CA LYS A 209 -4.29 7.93 -23.45
C LYS A 209 -3.06 7.43 -22.68
N ALA A 210 -2.96 7.71 -21.37
CA ALA A 210 -1.88 7.20 -20.54
C ALA A 210 -2.08 5.71 -20.24
N SER A 211 -0.98 4.96 -20.13
CA SER A 211 -1.03 3.54 -19.77
C SER A 211 -1.68 3.34 -18.41
N CYS A 212 -2.62 2.40 -18.31
CA CYS A 212 -3.19 1.95 -17.05
C CYS A 212 -2.48 0.70 -16.50
N ARG A 213 -1.38 0.24 -17.10
CA ARG A 213 -0.58 -0.87 -16.62
C ARG A 213 0.16 -0.44 -15.35
N PRO A 214 0.01 -1.15 -14.22
CA PRO A 214 0.83 -0.89 -13.05
C PRO A 214 2.27 -1.36 -13.28
N ASP A 215 3.24 -0.66 -12.66
CA ASP A 215 4.65 -1.01 -12.77
C ASP A 215 5.05 -2.12 -11.78
N PHE A 216 4.26 -2.29 -10.71
CA PHE A 216 4.34 -3.39 -9.74
C PHE A 216 2.99 -3.61 -9.06
N ALA A 217 2.81 -4.77 -8.43
CA ALA A 217 1.59 -5.11 -7.71
C ALA A 217 1.87 -5.70 -6.32
N VAL A 218 1.03 -5.37 -5.34
CA VAL A 218 1.03 -5.92 -3.98
C VAL A 218 -0.36 -6.48 -3.69
N LEU A 219 -0.45 -7.78 -3.47
CA LEU A 219 -1.70 -8.51 -3.29
C LEU A 219 -1.75 -9.08 -1.87
N ILE A 220 -2.66 -8.59 -1.04
CA ILE A 220 -2.79 -9.01 0.35
C ILE A 220 -4.09 -9.82 0.51
N TYR A 221 -3.95 -11.06 0.95
CA TYR A 221 -5.04 -12.06 1.01
C TYR A 221 -5.99 -11.98 -0.20
N PRO A 222 -5.44 -12.03 -1.43
CA PRO A 222 -6.24 -11.82 -2.63
C PRO A 222 -7.32 -12.90 -2.78
N ALA A 223 -8.56 -12.47 -3.08
CA ALA A 223 -9.65 -13.37 -3.39
C ALA A 223 -9.73 -13.65 -4.90
N TYR A 224 -10.45 -14.69 -5.30
CA TYR A 224 -10.94 -14.96 -6.67
C TYR A 224 -9.87 -15.10 -7.76
N LEU A 225 -8.60 -15.28 -7.43
CA LEU A 225 -7.54 -15.44 -8.46
C LEU A 225 -7.61 -16.80 -9.15
N THR A 226 -8.29 -17.78 -8.55
CA THR A 226 -8.48 -19.13 -9.11
C THR A 226 -9.93 -19.55 -9.08
N LEU A 227 -10.26 -20.56 -9.91
CA LEU A 227 -11.57 -21.20 -9.99
C LEU A 227 -11.52 -22.54 -9.27
N LYS A 228 -12.05 -22.60 -8.03
CA LYS A 228 -12.07 -23.80 -7.19
C LYS A 228 -12.67 -25.02 -7.92
N GLU A 229 -13.76 -24.78 -8.62
CA GLU A 229 -14.52 -25.82 -9.36
C GLU A 229 -13.78 -26.32 -10.61
N GLN A 230 -12.61 -25.74 -10.94
CA GLN A 230 -11.77 -26.09 -12.08
C GLN A 230 -10.33 -26.36 -11.62
N ASP A 231 -10.15 -27.14 -10.57
CA ASP A 231 -8.86 -27.54 -10.01
C ASP A 231 -7.94 -26.34 -9.72
N ASP A 232 -8.52 -25.27 -9.19
CA ASP A 232 -7.81 -24.00 -8.89
C ASP A 232 -7.07 -23.39 -10.09
N ARG A 233 -7.53 -23.65 -11.31
CA ARG A 233 -7.02 -22.94 -12.49
C ARG A 233 -7.14 -21.44 -12.29
N VAL A 234 -6.10 -20.68 -12.69
CA VAL A 234 -6.12 -19.23 -12.67
C VAL A 234 -7.34 -18.71 -13.42
N ASN A 235 -8.07 -17.81 -12.76
CA ASN A 235 -9.27 -17.21 -13.33
C ASN A 235 -8.90 -16.44 -14.61
N PRO A 236 -9.59 -16.61 -15.75
CA PRO A 236 -9.31 -15.88 -16.98
C PRO A 236 -9.26 -14.37 -16.81
N GLU A 237 -10.06 -13.80 -15.91
CA GLU A 237 -10.07 -12.34 -15.62
C GLU A 237 -8.80 -11.84 -14.91
N THR A 238 -8.00 -12.75 -14.34
CA THR A 238 -6.70 -12.48 -13.72
C THR A 238 -5.54 -13.20 -14.43
N ALA A 239 -5.71 -13.50 -15.73
CA ALA A 239 -4.74 -14.25 -16.51
C ALA A 239 -3.33 -13.65 -16.42
N VAL A 240 -2.34 -14.51 -16.21
CA VAL A 240 -0.93 -14.12 -16.09
C VAL A 240 -0.25 -14.24 -17.45
N SER A 241 0.52 -13.22 -17.82
CA SER A 241 1.38 -13.19 -19.00
C SER A 241 2.76 -12.60 -18.67
N SER A 242 3.69 -12.60 -19.62
CA SER A 242 4.98 -11.93 -19.47
C SER A 242 4.87 -10.41 -19.26
N ASN A 243 3.71 -9.81 -19.54
CA ASN A 243 3.43 -8.39 -19.28
C ASN A 243 2.86 -8.13 -17.88
N THR A 244 2.54 -9.17 -17.10
CA THR A 244 2.14 -9.01 -15.69
C THR A 244 3.29 -8.36 -14.92
N PRO A 245 3.04 -7.35 -14.08
CA PRO A 245 4.11 -6.66 -13.36
C PRO A 245 4.71 -7.54 -12.26
N PRO A 246 5.94 -7.25 -11.78
CA PRO A 246 6.49 -7.85 -10.57
C PRO A 246 5.49 -7.78 -9.42
N THR A 247 5.31 -8.88 -8.69
CA THR A 247 4.19 -9.03 -7.76
C THR A 247 4.65 -9.52 -6.38
N PHE A 248 4.23 -8.83 -5.32
CA PHE A 248 4.33 -9.27 -3.93
C PHE A 248 2.98 -9.84 -3.46
N ILE A 249 2.99 -10.96 -2.74
CA ILE A 249 1.77 -11.61 -2.25
C ILE A 249 1.96 -12.02 -0.78
N ALA A 250 0.98 -11.70 0.08
CA ALA A 250 0.94 -12.18 1.46
C ALA A 250 -0.44 -12.74 1.80
N MET A 251 -0.47 -13.94 2.42
CA MET A 251 -1.70 -14.64 2.77
C MET A 251 -1.49 -15.59 3.95
N THR A 252 -2.57 -16.11 4.55
CA THR A 252 -2.53 -17.12 5.60
C THR A 252 -3.14 -18.45 5.14
N GLN A 253 -2.69 -19.58 5.73
CA GLN A 253 -3.24 -20.89 5.43
C GLN A 253 -4.66 -21.09 5.96
N ASP A 254 -4.99 -20.44 7.07
CA ASP A 254 -6.29 -20.50 7.73
C ASP A 254 -7.30 -19.47 7.18
N ASP A 255 -6.98 -18.81 6.06
CA ASP A 255 -7.87 -17.87 5.40
C ASP A 255 -9.08 -18.59 4.77
N PRO A 256 -10.32 -18.22 5.12
CA PRO A 256 -11.51 -18.81 4.51
C PRO A 256 -11.64 -18.55 2.99
N VAL A 257 -10.89 -17.56 2.46
CA VAL A 257 -10.82 -17.25 1.03
C VAL A 257 -9.89 -18.22 0.28
N ARG A 258 -9.23 -19.13 1.00
CA ARG A 258 -8.37 -20.20 0.50
C ARG A 258 -6.99 -19.73 0.01
N VAL A 259 -5.97 -20.24 0.68
CA VAL A 259 -4.57 -19.96 0.32
C VAL A 259 -4.18 -20.42 -1.09
N GLU A 260 -4.87 -21.42 -1.62
CA GLU A 260 -4.68 -21.96 -2.97
C GLU A 260 -4.78 -20.87 -4.04
N THR A 261 -5.62 -19.85 -3.83
CA THR A 261 -5.73 -18.73 -4.77
C THR A 261 -4.37 -18.03 -4.95
N ALA A 262 -3.60 -17.83 -3.88
CA ALA A 262 -2.26 -17.24 -3.93
C ALA A 262 -1.21 -18.24 -4.47
N LEU A 263 -1.27 -19.51 -4.07
CA LEU A 263 -0.31 -20.55 -4.49
C LEU A 263 -0.35 -20.78 -6.00
N PHE A 264 -1.53 -21.02 -6.56
CA PHE A 264 -1.67 -21.28 -8.00
C PHE A 264 -1.43 -20.04 -8.85
N TYR A 265 -1.81 -18.86 -8.38
CA TYR A 265 -1.46 -17.60 -9.06
C TYR A 265 0.05 -17.38 -9.09
N SER A 266 0.75 -17.65 -7.98
CA SER A 266 2.22 -17.57 -7.91
C SER A 266 2.88 -18.59 -8.83
N ALA A 267 2.33 -19.81 -8.95
CA ALA A 267 2.81 -20.80 -9.91
C ALA A 267 2.67 -20.32 -11.37
N ALA A 268 1.57 -19.61 -11.68
CA ALA A 268 1.37 -18.99 -12.99
C ALA A 268 2.36 -17.85 -13.26
N LEU A 269 2.64 -17.00 -12.27
CA LEU A 269 3.69 -15.96 -12.37
C LEU A 269 5.05 -16.58 -12.67
N LYS A 270 5.42 -17.66 -11.95
CA LYS A 270 6.66 -18.41 -12.20
C LYS A 270 6.72 -18.94 -13.63
N LYS A 271 5.63 -19.56 -14.10
CA LYS A 271 5.54 -20.11 -15.46
C LYS A 271 5.67 -19.04 -16.54
N ALA A 272 5.16 -17.82 -16.29
CA ALA A 272 5.24 -16.69 -17.21
C ALA A 272 6.57 -15.92 -17.14
N GLY A 273 7.50 -16.31 -16.24
CA GLY A 273 8.78 -15.62 -16.03
C GLY A 273 8.65 -14.26 -15.34
N VAL A 274 7.53 -14.02 -14.64
CA VAL A 274 7.29 -12.78 -13.90
C VAL A 274 7.96 -12.87 -12.52
N PRO A 275 8.77 -11.90 -12.10
CA PRO A 275 9.33 -11.85 -10.75
C PRO A 275 8.22 -11.73 -9.71
N PHE A 276 8.28 -12.53 -8.63
CA PHE A 276 7.32 -12.43 -7.54
C PHE A 276 7.95 -12.82 -6.21
N GLU A 277 7.34 -12.37 -5.12
CA GLU A 277 7.61 -12.80 -3.75
C GLU A 277 6.31 -13.22 -3.08
N LEU A 278 6.29 -14.42 -2.47
CA LEU A 278 5.11 -14.99 -1.81
C LEU A 278 5.42 -15.28 -0.34
N HIS A 279 4.60 -14.74 0.56
CA HIS A 279 4.61 -15.05 1.98
C HIS A 279 3.32 -15.75 2.38
N VAL A 280 3.45 -17.00 2.85
CA VAL A 280 2.32 -17.76 3.41
C VAL A 280 2.58 -17.98 4.89
N TYR A 281 1.66 -17.49 5.71
CA TYR A 281 1.71 -17.62 7.17
C TYR A 281 0.72 -18.69 7.64
N PRO A 282 1.03 -19.45 8.72
CA PRO A 282 0.14 -20.52 9.16
C PRO A 282 -1.20 -20.02 9.70
N LYS A 283 -1.22 -18.84 10.33
CA LYS A 283 -2.42 -18.29 11.01
C LYS A 283 -2.54 -16.78 10.81
N GLY A 284 -3.79 -16.29 10.90
CA GLY A 284 -4.14 -14.88 10.86
C GLY A 284 -5.53 -14.63 10.27
N GLY A 285 -6.12 -15.62 9.62
CA GLY A 285 -7.43 -15.53 8.98
C GLY A 285 -7.44 -14.53 7.83
N HIS A 286 -8.57 -13.82 7.68
CA HIS A 286 -8.82 -12.84 6.61
C HIS A 286 -9.10 -11.45 7.17
N GLY A 287 -8.76 -10.39 6.43
CA GLY A 287 -9.16 -9.03 6.79
C GLY A 287 -8.36 -8.41 7.93
N TYR A 288 -7.10 -8.82 8.12
CA TYR A 288 -6.23 -8.24 9.17
C TYR A 288 -5.70 -6.84 8.84
N GLY A 289 -5.66 -6.44 7.57
CA GLY A 289 -5.16 -5.13 7.12
C GLY A 289 -3.73 -4.86 7.58
N LEU A 290 -3.50 -3.64 8.11
CA LEU A 290 -2.23 -3.21 8.69
C LEU A 290 -2.18 -3.30 10.21
N ARG A 291 -3.32 -3.57 10.87
CA ARG A 291 -3.42 -3.50 12.33
C ARG A 291 -2.67 -4.65 12.97
N ARG A 292 -1.64 -4.32 13.75
CA ARG A 292 -0.77 -5.29 14.41
C ARG A 292 -1.50 -6.09 15.45
N THR A 293 -1.25 -7.40 15.46
CA THR A 293 -1.70 -8.38 16.45
C THR A 293 -0.53 -9.34 16.75
N ASP A 294 -0.73 -10.32 17.61
CA ASP A 294 0.26 -11.38 17.87
C ASP A 294 0.43 -12.36 16.69
N ASN A 295 -0.41 -12.27 15.66
CA ASN A 295 -0.29 -13.10 14.47
C ASN A 295 0.88 -12.60 13.59
N PRO A 296 1.86 -13.47 13.25
CA PRO A 296 3.04 -13.08 12.47
C PRO A 296 2.70 -12.45 11.11
N VAL A 297 1.56 -12.80 10.52
CA VAL A 297 1.12 -12.24 9.24
C VAL A 297 0.97 -10.72 9.30
N THR A 298 0.63 -10.14 10.45
CA THR A 298 0.48 -8.69 10.59
C THR A 298 1.80 -7.92 10.43
N ALA A 299 2.94 -8.64 10.29
CA ALA A 299 4.23 -8.07 9.89
C ALA A 299 4.45 -8.02 8.36
N TRP A 300 3.44 -8.34 7.55
CA TRP A 300 3.54 -8.26 6.08
C TRP A 300 3.99 -6.88 5.56
N PRO A 301 3.66 -5.72 6.20
CA PRO A 301 4.12 -4.42 5.70
C PRO A 301 5.63 -4.28 5.74
N ASP A 302 6.32 -4.90 6.71
CA ASP A 302 7.77 -4.90 6.78
C ASP A 302 8.36 -5.69 5.60
N ARG A 303 7.78 -6.85 5.27
CA ARG A 303 8.21 -7.66 4.12
C ARG A 303 7.96 -6.95 2.80
N ALA A 304 6.79 -6.33 2.64
CA ALA A 304 6.49 -5.51 1.46
C ALA A 304 7.45 -4.32 1.32
N THR A 305 7.80 -3.67 2.43
CA THR A 305 8.80 -2.59 2.44
C THR A 305 10.17 -3.07 1.98
N ASP A 306 10.64 -4.23 2.47
CA ASP A 306 11.92 -4.83 2.05
C ASP A 306 11.88 -5.19 0.56
N TRP A 307 10.79 -5.78 0.09
CA TRP A 307 10.59 -6.09 -1.33
C TRP A 307 10.59 -4.82 -2.19
N MET A 308 9.84 -3.77 -1.81
CA MET A 308 9.83 -2.49 -2.53
C MET A 308 11.23 -1.87 -2.60
N ARG A 309 12.03 -1.99 -1.52
CA ARG A 309 13.42 -1.53 -1.51
C ARG A 309 14.27 -2.32 -2.52
N GLY A 310 14.10 -3.64 -2.56
CA GLY A 310 14.75 -4.52 -3.54
C GLY A 310 14.38 -4.21 -4.99
N GLN A 311 13.18 -3.66 -5.22
CA GLN A 311 12.73 -3.19 -6.55
C GLN A 311 13.23 -1.76 -6.90
N GLY A 312 13.98 -1.09 -6.04
CA GLY A 312 14.44 0.29 -6.26
C GLY A 312 13.35 1.36 -6.18
N LEU A 313 12.26 1.05 -5.48
CA LEU A 313 11.13 1.96 -5.30
C LEU A 313 11.30 2.87 -4.08
N LEU A 314 12.15 2.48 -3.13
CA LEU A 314 12.44 3.24 -1.92
C LEU A 314 13.87 3.79 -1.95
N LYS A 315 14.10 4.86 -1.20
CA LYS A 315 15.46 5.36 -0.95
C LYS A 315 16.24 4.31 -0.13
N PRO A 316 17.56 4.20 -0.34
CA PRO A 316 18.43 3.34 0.45
C PRO A 316 18.35 3.58 1.95
#